data_8e949c7b5ab431bc066d8cd2d5eae2ee
#
_entry.id   8e949c7b5ab431bc066d8cd2d5eae2ee
#
_cell.length_a   1.000
_cell.length_b   1.000
_cell.length_c   1.000
_cell.angle_alpha   90.00
_cell.angle_beta   90.00
_cell.angle_gamma   90.00
#
_symmetry.space_group_name_H-M   'P 1'
#
loop_
_entity.id
_entity.type
_entity.pdbx_description
1 polymer ?
#
loop_
_entity_poly.entity_id
_entity_poly.type
_entity_poly.pdbx_seq_one_letter_code
_entity_poly.pdbx_strand_id
1 'polypeptide(L)'
;WYYKDGSLVTDTGIVSGNISRGNGSPDGIFKIAYKQKDATLVGENYASDVRYFMPFAYNVGIHDASWRSTFGKEIYKTSGSHGCINVPPKKAKKLFQTLQVGTPVIAYYREPVTLTAENTRISNAYSYKAETGL
;
A
#
# COMPACT_ATOMS: atom_id res chain seq x y z
N TRP A 1 9.26 -7.55 0.91
CA TRP A 1 10.17 -8.10 1.92
C TRP A 1 10.22 -7.17 3.12
N TYR A 2 10.12 -7.75 4.31
CA TYR A 2 10.35 -7.01 5.55
C TYR A 2 11.56 -7.58 6.28
N TYR A 3 12.55 -6.73 6.48
CA TYR A 3 13.76 -7.08 7.20
C TYR A 3 13.82 -6.34 8.54
N LYS A 4 14.36 -7.01 9.54
CA LYS A 4 14.62 -6.39 10.84
C LYS A 4 15.98 -6.87 11.32
N ASP A 5 16.83 -5.92 11.69
CA ASP A 5 18.20 -6.21 12.16
C ASP A 5 18.97 -7.10 11.20
N GLY A 6 18.80 -6.86 9.90
CA GLY A 6 19.51 -7.60 8.86
C GLY A 6 18.92 -8.95 8.50
N SER A 7 17.84 -9.37 9.16
CA SER A 7 17.21 -10.67 8.91
C SER A 7 15.84 -10.51 8.29
N LEU A 8 15.52 -11.37 7.33
CA LEU A 8 14.21 -11.40 6.71
C LEU A 8 13.17 -11.91 7.71
N VAL A 9 12.18 -11.08 8.01
CA VAL A 9 11.09 -11.45 8.91
C VAL A 9 9.95 -12.12 8.14
N THR A 10 9.57 -11.53 7.02
CA THR A 10 8.51 -12.09 6.18
C THR A 10 8.59 -11.51 4.77
N ASP A 11 8.01 -12.21 3.84
CA ASP A 11 7.80 -11.73 2.48
C ASP A 11 6.42 -12.15 1.99
N THR A 12 5.94 -11.51 0.95
CA THR A 12 4.65 -11.82 0.36
C THR A 12 4.51 -11.19 -1.02
N GLY A 13 3.68 -11.79 -1.85
CA GLY A 13 3.16 -11.09 -3.01
C GLY A 13 2.26 -9.96 -2.55
N ILE A 14 2.23 -8.90 -3.32
CA ILE A 14 1.44 -7.71 -3.04
C ILE A 14 0.72 -7.27 -4.30
N VAL A 15 -0.25 -6.35 -4.16
CA VAL A 15 -0.83 -5.65 -5.30
C VAL A 15 -0.72 -4.16 -5.04
N SER A 16 0.03 -3.48 -5.87
CA SER A 16 0.19 -2.02 -5.82
C SER A 16 -0.80 -1.32 -6.74
N GLY A 17 -0.66 -0.02 -6.87
CA GLY A 17 -1.58 0.81 -7.64
C GLY A 17 -1.68 0.45 -9.11
N ASN A 18 -2.88 0.56 -9.67
CA ASN A 18 -3.15 0.20 -11.04
C ASN A 18 -2.56 1.21 -12.03
N ILE A 19 -1.52 0.81 -12.72
CA ILE A 19 -0.83 1.67 -13.68
C ILE A 19 -1.75 2.07 -14.83
N SER A 20 -2.54 1.13 -15.34
CA SER A 20 -3.40 1.40 -16.50
C SER A 20 -4.50 2.42 -16.23
N ARG A 21 -4.83 2.64 -14.95
CA ARG A 21 -5.85 3.63 -14.56
C ARG A 21 -5.25 4.89 -13.94
N GLY A 22 -3.94 5.07 -14.03
CA GLY A 22 -3.30 6.24 -13.45
C GLY A 22 -3.21 6.23 -11.94
N ASN A 23 -3.25 5.06 -11.32
CA ASN A 23 -3.21 4.91 -9.87
C ASN A 23 -1.91 4.30 -9.36
N GLY A 24 -0.83 4.39 -10.13
CA GLY A 24 0.45 3.82 -9.73
C GLY A 24 0.90 4.27 -8.36
N SER A 25 1.39 3.33 -7.55
CA SER A 25 1.95 3.66 -6.25
C SER A 25 3.25 4.45 -6.42
N PRO A 26 3.52 5.43 -5.56
CA PRO A 26 4.75 6.20 -5.66
C PRO A 26 5.96 5.33 -5.33
N ASP A 27 7.06 5.56 -6.03
CA ASP A 27 8.35 4.94 -5.72
C ASP A 27 9.21 5.95 -4.94
N GLY A 28 10.16 5.45 -4.20
CA GLY A 28 11.05 6.28 -3.41
C GLY A 28 11.34 5.67 -2.04
N ILE A 29 11.88 6.50 -1.16
CA ILE A 29 12.24 6.11 0.20
C ILE A 29 11.33 6.88 1.15
N PHE A 30 10.58 6.14 1.94
CA PHE A 30 9.59 6.68 2.86
C PHE A 30 9.75 6.06 4.24
N LYS A 31 8.85 6.39 5.15
CA LYS A 31 8.78 5.81 6.49
C LYS A 31 7.33 5.52 6.82
N ILE A 32 7.10 4.49 7.63
CA ILE A 32 5.76 4.25 8.18
C ILE A 32 5.40 5.44 9.05
N ALA A 33 4.34 6.14 8.68
CA ALA A 33 3.92 7.37 9.35
C ALA A 33 3.15 7.09 10.64
N TYR A 34 2.27 6.11 10.61
CA TYR A 34 1.52 5.66 11.78
C TYR A 34 0.95 4.28 11.49
N LYS A 35 0.29 3.68 12.47
CA LYS A 35 -0.43 2.43 12.31
C LYS A 35 -1.83 2.61 12.86
N GLN A 36 -2.81 2.13 12.11
CA GLN A 36 -4.20 2.24 12.53
C GLN A 36 -4.89 0.89 12.34
N LYS A 37 -5.53 0.41 13.40
CA LYS A 37 -6.34 -0.79 13.34
C LYS A 37 -7.78 -0.40 13.02
N ASP A 38 -8.45 -1.24 12.24
CA ASP A 38 -9.87 -1.07 11.88
C ASP A 38 -10.13 0.31 11.26
N ALA A 39 -9.51 0.56 10.12
CA ALA A 39 -9.65 1.81 9.37
C ALA A 39 -10.63 1.65 8.23
N THR A 40 -11.36 2.72 7.92
CA THR A 40 -12.16 2.81 6.70
C THR A 40 -11.42 3.75 5.74
N LEU A 41 -11.02 3.21 4.61
CA LEU A 41 -10.29 3.95 3.60
C LEU A 41 -11.27 4.47 2.55
N VAL A 42 -11.37 5.78 2.43
CA VAL A 42 -12.38 6.42 1.59
C VAL A 42 -11.72 7.16 0.45
N GLY A 43 -12.19 6.91 -0.75
CA GLY A 43 -11.81 7.65 -1.93
C GLY A 43 -13.05 8.20 -2.65
N GLU A 44 -12.85 8.75 -3.83
CA GLU A 44 -13.92 9.42 -4.55
C GLU A 44 -15.14 8.53 -4.79
N ASN A 45 -14.93 7.29 -5.15
CA ASN A 45 -16.02 6.37 -5.49
C ASN A 45 -15.97 5.06 -4.70
N TYR A 46 -15.33 5.05 -3.55
CA TYR A 46 -15.22 3.83 -2.78
C TYR A 46 -15.02 4.09 -1.30
N ALA A 47 -15.37 3.10 -0.50
CA ALA A 47 -15.05 3.05 0.92
C ALA A 47 -14.73 1.59 1.24
N SER A 48 -13.58 1.33 1.81
CA SER A 48 -13.12 -0.03 2.09
C SER A 48 -12.67 -0.14 3.53
N ASP A 49 -13.21 -1.13 4.24
CA ASP A 49 -12.81 -1.40 5.60
C ASP A 49 -11.60 -2.32 5.59
N VAL A 50 -10.58 -1.94 6.31
CA VAL A 50 -9.37 -2.73 6.47
C VAL A 50 -9.05 -2.87 7.94
N ARG A 51 -8.38 -3.95 8.30
CA ARG A 51 -8.03 -4.19 9.69
C ARG A 51 -6.71 -3.57 10.10
N TYR A 52 -5.77 -3.49 9.18
CA TYR A 52 -4.41 -3.07 9.49
C TYR A 52 -3.96 -2.07 8.44
N PHE A 53 -3.84 -0.82 8.82
CA PHE A 53 -3.41 0.24 7.93
C PHE A 53 -2.09 0.83 8.39
N MET A 54 -1.11 0.85 7.49
CA MET A 54 0.24 1.34 7.75
C MET A 54 0.66 2.29 6.63
N PRO A 55 0.26 3.57 6.72
CA PRO A 55 0.58 4.54 5.67
C PRO A 55 2.04 4.97 5.71
N PHE A 56 2.60 5.24 4.53
CA PHE A 56 3.99 5.65 4.41
C PHE A 56 4.20 6.84 3.46
N ALA A 57 3.27 7.12 2.55
CA ALA A 57 3.45 8.20 1.57
C ALA A 57 2.10 8.79 1.18
N TYR A 58 1.85 10.05 1.51
CA TYR A 58 0.66 10.76 1.04
C TYR A 58 -0.65 9.99 1.23
N ASN A 59 -0.81 9.31 2.35
CA ASN A 59 -1.92 8.42 2.63
C ASN A 59 -1.95 7.13 1.82
N VAL A 60 -0.96 6.90 1.01
CA VAL A 60 -0.72 5.59 0.44
C VAL A 60 -0.08 4.73 1.53
N GLY A 61 -0.61 3.57 1.75
CA GLY A 61 -0.12 2.70 2.80
C GLY A 61 -0.24 1.23 2.47
N ILE A 62 0.26 0.44 3.37
CA ILE A 62 0.17 -1.02 3.32
C ILE A 62 -1.08 -1.40 4.12
N HIS A 63 -1.93 -2.25 3.55
CA HIS A 63 -3.09 -2.74 4.28
C HIS A 63 -3.54 -4.11 3.77
N ASP A 64 -4.33 -4.80 4.59
CA ASP A 64 -4.94 -6.05 4.20
C ASP A 64 -6.00 -5.82 3.11
N ALA A 65 -6.17 -6.83 2.26
CA ALA A 65 -7.17 -6.81 1.21
C ALA A 65 -7.87 -8.16 1.16
N SER A 66 -8.90 -8.31 1.98
CA SER A 66 -9.66 -9.55 2.06
C SER A 66 -10.45 -9.86 0.79
N TRP A 67 -10.68 -8.85 -0.04
CA TRP A 67 -11.41 -9.00 -1.30
C TRP A 67 -10.57 -9.59 -2.44
N ARG A 68 -9.28 -9.80 -2.22
CA ARG A 68 -8.42 -10.41 -3.25
C ARG A 68 -8.05 -11.83 -2.86
N SER A 69 -8.06 -12.71 -3.86
CA SER A 69 -7.62 -14.09 -3.68
C SER A 69 -6.20 -14.33 -4.17
N THR A 70 -5.67 -13.42 -5.01
CA THR A 70 -4.32 -13.56 -5.57
C THR A 70 -3.55 -12.28 -5.41
N PHE A 71 -2.24 -12.42 -5.26
CA PHE A 71 -1.32 -11.31 -5.05
C PHE A 71 -0.04 -11.53 -5.84
N GLY A 72 0.64 -10.45 -6.15
CA GLY A 72 1.94 -10.51 -6.81
C GLY A 72 1.87 -10.47 -8.32
N LYS A 73 2.98 -10.85 -8.95
CA LYS A 73 3.13 -10.86 -10.41
C LYS A 73 2.82 -9.49 -11.01
N GLU A 74 2.02 -9.48 -12.08
CA GLU A 74 1.73 -8.27 -12.83
C GLU A 74 0.31 -7.74 -12.61
N ILE A 75 -0.35 -8.16 -11.53
CA ILE A 75 -1.72 -7.74 -11.22
C ILE A 75 -1.82 -6.22 -11.19
N TYR A 76 -0.80 -5.53 -10.67
CA TYR A 76 -0.79 -4.07 -10.56
C TYR A 76 -0.91 -3.35 -11.91
N LYS A 77 -0.57 -4.01 -13.00
CA LYS A 77 -0.60 -3.35 -14.33
C LYS A 77 -2.02 -3.05 -14.79
N THR A 78 -2.94 -3.96 -14.58
CA THR A 78 -4.30 -3.85 -15.10
C THR A 78 -5.41 -4.06 -14.06
N SER A 79 -5.11 -4.68 -12.94
CA SER A 79 -6.09 -4.97 -11.88
C SER A 79 -5.56 -4.53 -10.51
N GLY A 80 -4.75 -3.49 -10.49
CA GLY A 80 -4.15 -2.97 -9.29
C GLY A 80 -5.12 -2.20 -8.41
N SER A 81 -4.59 -1.70 -7.30
CA SER A 81 -5.35 -0.91 -6.33
C SER A 81 -5.50 0.54 -6.77
N HIS A 82 -6.07 1.36 -5.92
CA HIS A 82 -6.15 2.80 -6.12
C HIS A 82 -4.88 3.55 -5.69
N GLY A 83 -3.82 2.83 -5.36
CA GLY A 83 -2.52 3.39 -4.97
C GLY A 83 -1.90 2.70 -3.77
N CYS A 84 -2.69 2.21 -2.84
CA CYS A 84 -2.19 1.50 -1.67
C CYS A 84 -1.62 0.13 -2.01
N ILE A 85 -0.82 -0.38 -1.11
CA ILE A 85 -0.19 -1.69 -1.24
C ILE A 85 -1.08 -2.73 -0.55
N ASN A 86 -1.74 -3.55 -1.34
CA ASN A 86 -2.63 -4.59 -0.84
C ASN A 86 -1.83 -5.84 -0.50
N VAL A 87 -2.05 -6.37 0.71
CA VAL A 87 -1.35 -7.57 1.18
C VAL A 87 -2.34 -8.60 1.66
N PRO A 88 -1.99 -9.88 1.61
CA PRO A 88 -2.86 -10.91 2.20
C PRO A 88 -3.10 -10.62 3.69
N PRO A 89 -4.33 -10.84 4.19
CA PRO A 89 -4.67 -10.50 5.58
C PRO A 89 -3.73 -11.04 6.65
N LYS A 90 -3.29 -12.29 6.52
CA LYS A 90 -2.36 -12.87 7.48
C LYS A 90 -1.02 -12.16 7.50
N LYS A 91 -0.55 -11.76 6.32
CA LYS A 91 0.71 -11.04 6.19
C LYS A 91 0.58 -9.61 6.71
N ALA A 92 -0.53 -8.97 6.44
CA ALA A 92 -0.81 -7.63 6.96
C ALA A 92 -0.82 -7.64 8.49
N LYS A 93 -1.43 -8.65 9.09
CA LYS A 93 -1.44 -8.81 10.55
C LYS A 93 -0.03 -8.92 11.09
N LYS A 94 0.80 -9.77 10.49
CA LYS A 94 2.18 -9.95 10.94
C LYS A 94 2.99 -8.68 10.79
N LEU A 95 2.85 -7.98 9.66
CA LEU A 95 3.51 -6.70 9.45
C LEU A 95 3.08 -5.68 10.50
N PHE A 96 1.79 -5.56 10.74
CA PHE A 96 1.26 -4.61 11.71
C PHE A 96 1.79 -4.88 13.13
N GLN A 97 1.94 -6.14 13.50
CA GLN A 97 2.43 -6.52 14.83
C GLN A 97 3.94 -6.28 14.98
N THR A 98 4.69 -6.30 13.89
CA THR A 98 6.15 -6.25 13.95
C THR A 98 6.75 -4.95 13.46
N LEU A 99 6.14 -4.26 12.50
CA LEU A 99 6.60 -2.96 12.03
C LEU A 99 6.39 -1.90 13.09
N GLN A 100 7.33 -0.97 13.15
CA GLN A 100 7.22 0.18 14.03
C GLN A 100 7.02 1.44 13.20
N VAL A 101 6.39 2.45 13.80
CA VAL A 101 6.32 3.78 13.20
C VAL A 101 7.76 4.26 12.98
N GLY A 102 8.00 4.83 11.81
CA GLY A 102 9.34 5.25 11.41
C GLY A 102 10.15 4.19 10.66
N THR A 103 9.65 2.94 10.57
CA THR A 103 10.34 1.92 9.78
C THR A 103 10.48 2.40 8.34
N PRO A 104 11.68 2.35 7.76
CA PRO A 104 11.88 2.75 6.36
C PRO A 104 11.09 1.87 5.40
N VAL A 105 10.54 2.48 4.37
CA VAL A 105 9.86 1.79 3.29
C VAL A 105 10.55 2.19 2.00
N ILE A 106 11.09 1.21 1.28
CA ILE A 106 11.74 1.42 -0.01
C ILE A 106 10.81 0.86 -1.07
N ALA A 107 10.24 1.73 -1.87
CA ALA A 107 9.32 1.37 -2.94
C ALA A 107 9.99 1.57 -4.29
N TYR A 108 9.97 0.54 -5.12
CA TYR A 108 10.55 0.60 -6.45
C TYR A 108 9.85 -0.36 -7.39
N TYR A 109 10.01 -0.10 -8.69
CA TYR A 109 9.49 -0.99 -9.71
C TYR A 109 10.61 -1.89 -10.22
N ARG A 110 10.34 -3.19 -10.27
CA ARG A 110 11.33 -4.16 -10.75
C ARG A 110 11.62 -3.98 -12.24
N GLU A 111 10.58 -3.60 -13.00
CA GLU A 111 10.71 -3.29 -14.40
C GLU A 111 10.64 -1.78 -14.58
N PRO A 112 11.32 -1.21 -15.57
CA PRO A 112 11.22 0.22 -15.84
C PRO A 112 9.76 0.63 -16.08
N VAL A 113 9.31 1.64 -15.35
CA VAL A 113 8.00 2.23 -15.50
C VAL A 113 8.19 3.73 -15.55
N THR A 114 7.62 4.38 -16.57
CA THR A 114 7.63 5.83 -16.61
C THR A 114 6.44 6.33 -15.80
N LEU A 115 6.72 6.97 -14.67
CA LEU A 115 5.68 7.55 -13.83
C LEU A 115 5.43 8.98 -14.26
N THR A 116 4.19 9.29 -14.53
CA THR A 116 3.77 10.64 -14.93
C THR A 116 2.68 11.10 -13.97
N ALA A 117 2.31 12.36 -14.05
CA ALA A 117 1.21 12.90 -13.26
C ALA A 117 -0.11 12.16 -13.56
N GLU A 118 -0.22 11.60 -14.75
CA GLU A 118 -1.43 10.90 -15.16
C GLU A 118 -1.48 9.47 -14.65
N ASN A 119 -0.34 8.81 -14.49
CA ASN A 119 -0.33 7.40 -14.09
C ASN A 119 0.20 7.14 -12.68
N THR A 120 0.49 8.20 -11.93
CA THR A 120 0.84 8.09 -10.51
C THR A 120 -0.11 8.98 -9.73
N ARG A 121 -0.93 8.35 -8.92
CA ARG A 121 -1.85 9.13 -8.14
C ARG A 121 -1.35 9.25 -6.73
N ILE A 122 -0.85 10.41 -6.40
CA ILE A 122 -0.55 10.74 -5.03
C ILE A 122 -1.86 11.18 -4.43
N SER A 123 -2.36 10.42 -3.51
CA SER A 123 -3.66 10.70 -3.00
C SER A 123 -3.69 11.92 -2.14
N ASN A 124 -4.58 12.82 -2.49
CA ASN A 124 -4.85 13.91 -1.66
C ASN A 124 -6.15 13.71 -1.00
N ALA A 125 -6.68 12.57 -1.22
CA ALA A 125 -7.89 12.34 -0.83
C ALA A 125 -7.92 12.02 0.52
N TYR A 126 -7.68 12.57 1.53
CA TYR A 126 -7.93 12.22 2.66
C TYR A 126 -7.59 12.98 3.56
N SER A 127 -8.03 12.96 4.41
CA SER A 127 -7.82 13.57 5.35
C SER A 127 -7.90 12.81 6.39
N TYR A 128 -7.48 12.58 6.91
CA TYR A 128 -7.34 12.00 7.83
C TYR A 128 -8.28 11.55 8.62
N LYS A 129 -8.89 11.66 8.94
CA LYS A 129 -9.81 11.19 9.77
C LYS A 129 -10.48 10.05 9.21
N ALA A 130 -11.44 10.16 8.50
CA ALA A 130 -12.14 9.08 7.91
C ALA A 130 -11.79 8.94 6.49
N GLU A 131 -10.95 9.76 5.98
CA GLU A 131 -10.67 9.78 4.60
C GLU A 131 -9.23 9.54 4.38
N THR A 132 -8.90 8.51 3.61
CA THR A 132 -7.56 8.26 3.15
C THR A 132 -7.65 7.88 1.70
N GLY A 133 -6.61 8.18 0.97
CA GLY A 133 -6.54 7.75 -0.40
C GLY A 133 -6.13 6.30 -0.46
N LEU A 134 -6.85 5.55 -1.18
CA LEU A 134 -6.49 4.15 -1.34
C LEU A 134 -5.73 3.89 -2.57
#